data_5b58069df68d99a14e7ed8693d8e77a7
#
_entry.id   5b58069df68d99a14e7ed8693d8e77a7
#
_cell.length_a   1.000
_cell.length_b   1.000
_cell.length_c   1.000
_cell.angle_alpha   90.00
_cell.angle_beta   90.00
_cell.angle_gamma   90.00
#
_symmetry.space_group_name_H-M   'P 1'
#
loop_
_entity.id
_entity.type
_entity.pdbx_description
1 polymer ?
#
loop_
_entity_poly.entity_id
_entity_poly.type
_entity_poly.pdbx_seq_one_letter_code
_entity_poly.pdbx_strand_id
1 'polypeptide(L)'
;MALESASYISGLVSANPPGTDAISQGDDHIRLIKTVLKASLPNADAAINGIHTGASAPSSTSAGQLWFDTTGNLIKMRNEADGGWIVLAASEGSRLLKTTHSIESTTSALRSDTYVDTGWSITHTALSASSTLYVHVDGLNDVYSAWDGGSDHQYTYIKLANTSGTLIVGTTDNILVGDIKDAVGSGLTTNEYGFGFSHTWKVTSGNRPTPDSGTTYTFDIWSKQPTAAGGGTTFVSGTMMVWEVEE
;
A
#
# COMPACT_ATOMS: atom_id res chain seq x y z
N MET A 1 15.63 -5.05 -62.46
CA MET A 1 16.28 -5.06 -61.12
C MET A 1 15.66 -6.19 -60.29
N ALA A 2 16.34 -6.67 -59.29
CA ALA A 2 15.76 -7.73 -58.42
C ALA A 2 14.69 -7.12 -57.53
N LEU A 3 13.61 -7.86 -57.35
CA LEU A 3 12.57 -7.53 -56.36
C LEU A 3 13.24 -7.43 -54.97
N GLU A 4 12.81 -6.47 -54.17
CA GLU A 4 13.23 -6.39 -52.76
C GLU A 4 12.89 -7.69 -52.03
N SER A 5 13.77 -8.10 -51.09
CA SER A 5 13.55 -9.27 -50.26
C SER A 5 13.54 -8.86 -48.80
N ALA A 6 12.38 -8.95 -48.17
CA ALA A 6 12.22 -8.68 -46.74
C ALA A 6 11.25 -9.71 -46.14
N SER A 7 11.57 -10.18 -44.92
CA SER A 7 10.69 -11.07 -44.14
C SER A 7 9.85 -10.30 -43.12
N TYR A 8 10.30 -9.12 -42.69
CA TYR A 8 9.64 -8.30 -41.68
C TYR A 8 9.71 -6.81 -42.07
N ILE A 9 8.86 -5.97 -41.47
CA ILE A 9 8.78 -4.51 -41.73
C ILE A 9 10.16 -3.86 -41.59
N SER A 10 10.98 -4.26 -40.62
CA SER A 10 12.33 -3.73 -40.40
C SER A 10 13.31 -4.01 -41.55
N GLY A 11 13.00 -4.96 -42.42
CA GLY A 11 13.81 -5.28 -43.60
C GLY A 11 13.37 -4.54 -44.86
N LEU A 12 12.27 -3.79 -44.83
CA LEU A 12 11.84 -2.98 -45.97
C LEU A 12 12.76 -1.77 -46.16
N VAL A 13 13.16 -1.51 -47.37
CA VAL A 13 14.00 -0.37 -47.76
C VAL A 13 13.09 0.75 -48.31
N SER A 14 13.05 1.89 -47.63
CA SER A 14 12.18 3.02 -47.97
C SER A 14 12.39 3.62 -49.36
N ALA A 15 13.55 3.35 -49.98
CA ALA A 15 13.88 3.79 -51.34
C ALA A 15 13.35 2.85 -52.42
N ASN A 16 12.75 1.71 -52.07
CA ASN A 16 12.17 0.77 -53.02
C ASN A 16 10.65 0.93 -53.09
N PRO A 17 10.01 0.74 -54.26
CA PRO A 17 10.66 0.54 -55.57
C PRO A 17 11.29 1.83 -56.12
N PRO A 18 12.45 1.76 -56.75
CA PRO A 18 13.01 2.95 -57.43
C PRO A 18 12.16 3.32 -58.66
N GLY A 19 12.16 4.62 -58.99
CA GLY A 19 11.34 5.11 -60.09
C GLY A 19 11.67 4.54 -61.50
N THR A 20 12.75 3.73 -61.58
CA THR A 20 13.20 3.03 -62.79
C THR A 20 12.68 1.59 -62.88
N ASP A 21 11.95 1.09 -61.90
CA ASP A 21 11.37 -0.24 -61.96
C ASP A 21 10.27 -0.33 -62.98
N ALA A 22 10.16 -1.52 -63.59
CA ALA A 22 9.11 -1.74 -64.57
C ALA A 22 7.72 -1.80 -63.88
N ILE A 23 6.72 -1.17 -64.49
CA ILE A 23 5.33 -1.20 -64.00
C ILE A 23 4.85 -2.64 -63.77
N SER A 24 5.34 -3.58 -64.58
CA SER A 24 5.00 -5.01 -64.45
C SER A 24 5.47 -5.64 -63.11
N GLN A 25 6.34 -4.98 -62.33
CA GLN A 25 6.76 -5.45 -61.01
C GLN A 25 5.96 -4.84 -59.89
N GLY A 26 5.02 -3.92 -60.18
CA GLY A 26 4.27 -3.22 -59.14
C GLY A 26 3.39 -4.16 -58.30
N ASP A 27 2.82 -5.19 -58.87
CA ASP A 27 2.03 -6.16 -58.11
C ASP A 27 2.89 -7.06 -57.22
N ASP A 28 4.12 -7.35 -57.61
CA ASP A 28 5.07 -8.13 -56.82
C ASP A 28 5.53 -7.34 -55.59
N HIS A 29 5.77 -6.05 -55.72
CA HIS A 29 6.07 -5.17 -54.58
C HIS A 29 4.88 -5.08 -53.61
N ILE A 30 3.67 -5.00 -54.12
CA ILE A 30 2.45 -5.00 -53.28
C ILE A 30 2.29 -6.33 -52.54
N ARG A 31 2.54 -7.45 -53.20
CA ARG A 31 2.47 -8.78 -52.59
C ARG A 31 3.54 -8.93 -51.49
N LEU A 32 4.76 -8.46 -51.74
CA LEU A 32 5.82 -8.44 -50.76
C LEU A 32 5.40 -7.65 -49.50
N ILE A 33 4.94 -6.41 -49.67
CA ILE A 33 4.46 -5.57 -48.56
C ILE A 33 3.37 -6.28 -47.77
N LYS A 34 2.36 -6.87 -48.42
CA LYS A 34 1.32 -7.65 -47.73
C LYS A 34 1.87 -8.82 -46.94
N THR A 35 2.82 -9.55 -47.51
CA THR A 35 3.49 -10.69 -46.84
C THR A 35 4.26 -10.24 -45.62
N VAL A 36 5.04 -9.17 -45.76
CA VAL A 36 5.84 -8.58 -44.67
C VAL A 36 4.96 -8.03 -43.57
N LEU A 37 3.88 -7.32 -43.90
CA LEU A 37 2.91 -6.83 -42.92
C LEU A 37 2.26 -7.99 -42.15
N LYS A 38 1.83 -9.02 -42.86
CA LYS A 38 1.22 -10.22 -42.26
C LYS A 38 2.21 -10.99 -41.38
N ALA A 39 3.47 -11.05 -41.73
CA ALA A 39 4.51 -11.69 -40.95
C ALA A 39 4.95 -10.87 -39.73
N SER A 40 4.95 -9.54 -39.86
CA SER A 40 5.36 -8.62 -38.78
C SER A 40 4.24 -8.36 -37.76
N LEU A 41 2.99 -8.50 -38.19
CA LEU A 41 1.80 -8.25 -37.39
C LEU A 41 0.86 -9.46 -37.44
N PRO A 42 1.29 -10.63 -37.00
CA PRO A 42 0.56 -11.90 -37.18
C PRO A 42 -0.82 -11.90 -36.51
N ASN A 43 -1.08 -11.00 -35.57
CA ASN A 43 -2.30 -10.91 -34.78
C ASN A 43 -3.00 -9.56 -34.93
N ALA A 44 -2.82 -8.88 -36.08
CA ALA A 44 -3.35 -7.54 -36.34
C ALA A 44 -4.88 -7.50 -36.62
N ASP A 45 -5.62 -8.55 -36.29
CA ASP A 45 -7.09 -8.57 -36.35
C ASP A 45 -7.71 -7.70 -35.25
N ALA A 46 -6.94 -7.35 -34.23
CA ALA A 46 -7.27 -6.36 -33.21
C ALA A 46 -6.29 -5.18 -33.30
N ALA A 47 -6.74 -4.00 -32.87
CA ALA A 47 -6.04 -2.73 -33.01
C ALA A 47 -4.51 -2.84 -32.90
N ILE A 48 -3.81 -2.14 -33.81
CA ILE A 48 -2.33 -2.06 -33.92
C ILE A 48 -1.62 -1.73 -32.58
N ASN A 49 -2.35 -1.32 -31.57
CA ASN A 49 -1.84 -1.04 -30.22
C ASN A 49 -1.43 -2.28 -29.40
N GLY A 50 -1.61 -3.48 -29.93
CA GLY A 50 -1.19 -4.72 -29.25
C GLY A 50 -1.96 -5.06 -27.97
N ILE A 51 -2.86 -4.17 -27.51
CA ILE A 51 -3.70 -4.38 -26.33
C ILE A 51 -5.17 -4.27 -26.77
N HIS A 52 -5.88 -5.36 -26.67
CA HIS A 52 -7.34 -5.33 -26.80
C HIS A 52 -7.95 -4.66 -25.56
N THR A 53 -8.85 -3.70 -25.78
CA THR A 53 -9.57 -3.04 -24.68
C THR A 53 -11.06 -3.31 -24.82
N GLY A 54 -11.68 -3.88 -23.80
CA GLY A 54 -13.11 -4.17 -23.82
C GLY A 54 -13.58 -4.99 -22.62
N ALA A 55 -14.91 -5.01 -22.44
CA ALA A 55 -15.57 -5.78 -21.39
C ALA A 55 -15.57 -7.30 -21.66
N SER A 56 -15.35 -7.69 -22.90
CA SER A 56 -15.28 -9.09 -23.34
C SER A 56 -13.91 -9.39 -23.91
N ALA A 57 -13.46 -10.63 -23.74
CA ALA A 57 -12.21 -11.09 -24.33
C ALA A 57 -12.24 -10.95 -25.87
N PRO A 58 -11.07 -10.74 -26.52
CA PRO A 58 -10.96 -10.75 -27.97
C PRO A 58 -11.52 -12.04 -28.55
N SER A 59 -12.22 -11.93 -29.67
CA SER A 59 -12.80 -13.09 -30.38
C SER A 59 -11.75 -13.97 -31.05
N SER A 60 -10.63 -13.37 -31.47
CA SER A 60 -9.45 -14.07 -31.97
C SER A 60 -8.32 -13.89 -30.95
N THR A 61 -7.78 -14.99 -30.49
CA THR A 61 -6.71 -14.99 -29.48
C THR A 61 -5.43 -15.59 -30.02
N SER A 62 -4.31 -15.21 -29.44
CA SER A 62 -3.01 -15.81 -29.65
C SER A 62 -2.14 -15.68 -28.41
N ALA A 63 -1.22 -16.61 -28.25
CA ALA A 63 -0.30 -16.61 -27.15
C ALA A 63 0.44 -15.25 -27.00
N GLY A 64 0.50 -14.73 -25.79
CA GLY A 64 1.12 -13.44 -25.49
C GLY A 64 0.28 -12.21 -25.80
N GLN A 65 -0.94 -12.36 -26.35
CA GLN A 65 -1.84 -11.23 -26.58
C GLN A 65 -2.24 -10.57 -25.25
N LEU A 66 -2.24 -9.24 -25.25
CA LEU A 66 -2.67 -8.45 -24.09
C LEU A 66 -4.13 -8.04 -24.23
N TRP A 67 -4.86 -8.05 -23.13
CA TRP A 67 -6.22 -7.57 -23.00
C TRP A 67 -6.39 -6.73 -21.75
N PHE A 68 -6.85 -5.50 -21.92
CA PHE A 68 -7.36 -4.69 -20.82
C PHE A 68 -8.87 -4.95 -20.68
N ASP A 69 -9.21 -5.79 -19.70
CA ASP A 69 -10.59 -6.11 -19.33
C ASP A 69 -11.20 -4.94 -18.57
N THR A 70 -12.09 -4.19 -19.22
CA THR A 70 -12.72 -3.00 -18.61
C THR A 70 -13.79 -3.34 -17.58
N THR A 71 -14.26 -4.59 -17.48
CA THR A 71 -15.22 -5.02 -16.44
C THR A 71 -14.53 -5.23 -15.12
N GLY A 72 -13.39 -5.92 -15.12
CA GLY A 72 -12.62 -6.19 -13.93
C GLY A 72 -11.45 -5.22 -13.74
N ASN A 73 -11.26 -4.23 -14.62
CA ASN A 73 -10.08 -3.36 -14.65
C ASN A 73 -8.76 -4.15 -14.57
N LEU A 74 -8.66 -5.24 -15.34
CA LEU A 74 -7.55 -6.17 -15.31
C LEU A 74 -6.72 -6.07 -16.58
N ILE A 75 -5.40 -6.08 -16.44
CA ILE A 75 -4.50 -6.38 -17.56
C ILE A 75 -4.25 -7.88 -17.56
N LYS A 76 -4.64 -8.52 -18.67
CA LYS A 76 -4.51 -9.96 -18.86
C LYS A 76 -3.61 -10.26 -20.05
N MET A 77 -2.89 -11.37 -19.98
CA MET A 77 -2.09 -11.90 -21.08
C MET A 77 -2.57 -13.31 -21.43
N ARG A 78 -2.68 -13.60 -22.70
CA ARG A 78 -2.99 -14.94 -23.19
C ARG A 78 -1.82 -15.87 -22.89
N ASN A 79 -2.06 -17.04 -22.28
CA ASN A 79 -1.00 -17.98 -21.94
C ASN A 79 -0.36 -18.60 -23.19
N GLU A 80 0.80 -19.21 -23.04
CA GLU A 80 1.56 -19.83 -24.13
C GLU A 80 0.77 -20.91 -24.88
N ALA A 81 -0.07 -21.66 -24.18
CA ALA A 81 -0.91 -22.71 -24.76
C ALA A 81 -2.16 -22.17 -25.46
N ASP A 82 -2.38 -20.85 -25.49
CA ASP A 82 -3.59 -20.17 -25.98
C ASP A 82 -4.89 -20.73 -25.37
N GLY A 83 -4.82 -21.31 -24.17
CA GLY A 83 -5.94 -21.96 -23.50
C GLY A 83 -6.61 -21.11 -22.41
N GLY A 84 -6.02 -20.00 -22.00
CA GLY A 84 -6.51 -19.19 -20.89
C GLY A 84 -5.86 -17.81 -20.80
N TRP A 85 -6.41 -16.98 -19.90
CA TRP A 85 -5.89 -15.65 -19.59
C TRP A 85 -5.18 -15.64 -18.24
N ILE A 86 -3.96 -15.13 -18.21
CA ILE A 86 -3.18 -14.88 -17.00
C ILE A 86 -3.39 -13.41 -16.62
N VAL A 87 -3.80 -13.15 -15.38
CA VAL A 87 -3.89 -11.80 -14.87
C VAL A 87 -2.49 -11.30 -14.54
N LEU A 88 -2.06 -10.24 -15.20
CA LEU A 88 -0.76 -9.60 -14.97
C LEU A 88 -0.85 -8.50 -13.91
N ALA A 89 -1.96 -7.75 -13.93
CA ALA A 89 -2.25 -6.71 -12.95
C ALA A 89 -3.77 -6.67 -12.72
N ALA A 90 -4.15 -6.65 -11.46
CA ALA A 90 -5.52 -6.44 -11.03
C ALA A 90 -5.60 -5.04 -10.40
N SER A 91 -6.65 -4.30 -10.74
CA SER A 91 -7.00 -3.14 -9.92
C SER A 91 -7.75 -3.56 -8.65
N GLU A 92 -8.19 -4.82 -8.60
CA GLU A 92 -8.88 -5.43 -7.46
C GLU A 92 -7.95 -6.36 -6.68
N GLY A 93 -6.92 -5.83 -6.16
CA GLY A 93 -6.15 -6.38 -5.06
C GLY A 93 -5.84 -5.20 -4.17
N SER A 94 -5.64 -5.41 -2.88
CA SER A 94 -5.28 -4.33 -1.97
C SER A 94 -4.16 -3.49 -2.56
N ARG A 95 -4.51 -2.35 -3.15
CA ARG A 95 -3.56 -1.44 -3.79
C ARG A 95 -3.13 -0.39 -2.78
N LEU A 96 -1.84 -0.34 -2.49
CA LEU A 96 -1.29 0.75 -1.71
C LEU A 96 -1.46 2.06 -2.49
N LEU A 97 -2.30 2.96 -1.97
CA LEU A 97 -2.57 4.27 -2.57
C LEU A 97 -1.57 5.31 -2.09
N LYS A 98 -1.32 5.32 -0.78
CA LYS A 98 -0.49 6.35 -0.13
C LYS A 98 0.10 5.83 1.17
N THR A 99 1.30 6.29 1.47
CA THR A 99 1.93 6.13 2.78
C THR A 99 2.25 7.51 3.35
N THR A 100 1.95 7.70 4.62
CA THR A 100 2.38 8.85 5.41
C THR A 100 3.14 8.34 6.62
N HIS A 101 4.22 8.99 7.02
CA HIS A 101 4.98 8.63 8.21
C HIS A 101 5.35 9.87 9.01
N SER A 102 5.48 9.70 10.31
CA SER A 102 5.97 10.68 11.27
C SER A 102 7.01 10.04 12.17
N ILE A 103 8.02 10.79 12.56
CA ILE A 103 9.01 10.38 13.56
C ILE A 103 8.63 11.08 14.86
N GLU A 104 8.38 10.27 15.87
CA GLU A 104 7.92 10.75 17.15
C GLU A 104 9.10 10.90 18.12
N SER A 105 9.05 11.93 18.95
CA SER A 105 10.10 12.25 19.92
C SER A 105 9.64 11.98 21.35
N THR A 106 10.57 12.07 22.29
CA THR A 106 10.33 11.88 23.71
C THR A 106 9.18 12.75 24.21
N THR A 107 8.23 12.12 24.90
CA THR A 107 7.13 12.78 25.58
C THR A 107 7.49 13.05 27.06
N SER A 108 6.72 13.88 27.71
CA SER A 108 6.77 14.00 29.17
C SER A 108 6.27 12.73 29.84
N ALA A 109 6.76 12.46 31.03
CA ALA A 109 6.30 11.31 31.81
C ALA A 109 4.78 11.38 32.07
N LEU A 110 4.08 10.35 31.63
CA LEU A 110 2.63 10.22 31.76
C LEU A 110 2.29 9.37 32.99
N ARG A 111 1.39 9.90 33.84
CA ARG A 111 0.91 9.20 35.04
C ARG A 111 -0.59 9.37 35.12
N SER A 112 -1.33 8.39 34.69
CA SER A 112 -2.80 8.48 34.73
C SER A 112 -3.43 7.10 34.66
N ASP A 113 -4.43 6.85 35.47
CA ASP A 113 -5.34 5.70 35.38
C ASP A 113 -6.38 5.84 34.26
N THR A 114 -6.49 7.05 33.72
CA THR A 114 -7.28 7.34 32.53
C THR A 114 -6.39 7.64 31.34
N TYR A 115 -6.91 7.45 30.14
CA TYR A 115 -6.19 7.76 28.93
C TYR A 115 -5.86 9.26 28.82
N VAL A 116 -4.60 9.54 28.59
CA VAL A 116 -4.05 10.88 28.31
C VAL A 116 -3.30 10.86 26.98
N ASP A 117 -3.24 12.02 26.33
CA ASP A 117 -2.52 12.20 25.09
C ASP A 117 -1.02 12.04 25.29
N THR A 118 -0.39 11.22 24.44
CA THR A 118 1.07 11.06 24.45
C THR A 118 1.77 12.18 23.69
N GLY A 119 1.05 12.95 22.89
CA GLY A 119 1.62 13.89 21.93
C GLY A 119 2.13 13.24 20.64
N TRP A 120 2.04 11.92 20.52
CA TRP A 120 2.36 11.21 19.26
C TRP A 120 1.17 11.24 18.32
N SER A 121 1.35 11.88 17.18
CA SER A 121 0.27 12.07 16.22
C SER A 121 0.72 11.97 14.77
N ILE A 122 -0.19 11.55 13.90
CA ILE A 122 0.02 11.53 12.47
C ILE A 122 -1.23 12.04 11.73
N THR A 123 -1.02 12.96 10.81
CA THR A 123 -2.07 13.50 9.95
C THR A 123 -1.97 12.88 8.56
N HIS A 124 -3.06 12.31 8.07
CA HIS A 124 -3.16 11.68 6.76
C HIS A 124 -4.32 12.23 5.97
N THR A 125 -4.05 12.66 4.73
CA THR A 125 -5.10 13.04 3.77
C THR A 125 -5.37 11.87 2.85
N ALA A 126 -6.53 11.26 3.00
CA ALA A 126 -6.92 10.10 2.20
C ALA A 126 -7.19 10.49 0.74
N LEU A 127 -6.79 9.63 -0.17
CA LEU A 127 -7.00 9.76 -1.61
C LEU A 127 -8.34 9.18 -2.06
N SER A 128 -8.91 8.23 -1.29
CA SER A 128 -10.20 7.60 -1.58
C SER A 128 -11.09 7.60 -0.34
N ALA A 129 -12.38 7.87 -0.53
CA ALA A 129 -13.37 7.79 0.55
C ALA A 129 -13.67 6.33 0.96
N SER A 130 -13.45 5.37 0.07
CA SER A 130 -13.72 3.94 0.29
C SER A 130 -12.51 3.13 0.74
N SER A 131 -11.30 3.71 0.68
CA SER A 131 -10.08 3.01 1.06
C SER A 131 -10.06 2.58 2.54
N THR A 132 -9.20 1.64 2.87
CA THR A 132 -8.90 1.25 4.25
C THR A 132 -7.58 1.89 4.68
N LEU A 133 -7.54 2.43 5.89
CA LEU A 133 -6.33 2.98 6.49
C LEU A 133 -5.77 1.99 7.51
N TYR A 134 -4.50 1.65 7.38
CA TYR A 134 -3.76 0.90 8.38
C TYR A 134 -2.86 1.88 9.13
N VAL A 135 -3.16 2.12 10.40
CA VAL A 135 -2.36 3.00 11.26
C VAL A 135 -1.43 2.14 12.09
N HIS A 136 -0.16 2.32 11.88
CA HIS A 136 0.91 1.59 12.57
C HIS A 136 1.67 2.53 13.49
N VAL A 137 2.03 2.01 14.64
CA VAL A 137 2.96 2.64 15.57
C VAL A 137 3.99 1.63 16.00
N ASP A 138 5.24 2.02 15.99
CA ASP A 138 6.33 1.34 16.70
C ASP A 138 7.08 2.33 17.57
N GLY A 139 7.73 1.83 18.60
CA GLY A 139 8.47 2.73 19.45
C GLY A 139 9.10 2.06 20.65
N LEU A 140 9.77 2.90 21.42
CA LEU A 140 10.35 2.57 22.69
C LEU A 140 9.66 3.42 23.77
N ASN A 141 9.20 2.78 24.82
CA ASN A 141 8.75 3.46 26.02
C ASN A 141 9.56 3.04 27.22
N ASP A 142 9.88 3.98 28.07
CA ASP A 142 10.47 3.74 29.39
C ASP A 142 9.34 3.77 30.42
N VAL A 143 9.17 2.66 31.11
CA VAL A 143 8.25 2.55 32.22
C VAL A 143 9.09 2.61 33.51
N TYR A 144 8.74 3.50 34.41
CA TYR A 144 9.38 3.55 35.71
C TYR A 144 8.37 3.39 36.83
N SER A 145 8.78 2.68 37.84
CA SER A 145 8.02 2.44 39.05
C SER A 145 8.68 3.22 40.19
N ALA A 146 7.92 4.10 40.83
CA ALA A 146 8.31 4.58 42.14
C ALA A 146 7.73 3.58 43.15
N TRP A 147 8.59 2.87 43.82
CA TRP A 147 8.26 1.81 44.76
C TRP A 147 7.37 2.31 45.90
N ASP A 148 6.20 1.69 46.09
CA ASP A 148 5.30 1.92 47.22
C ASP A 148 5.17 0.75 48.18
N GLY A 149 6.01 -0.30 48.01
CA GLY A 149 6.02 -1.49 48.86
C GLY A 149 5.05 -2.61 48.46
N GLY A 150 4.40 -2.48 47.31
CA GLY A 150 3.52 -3.49 46.76
C GLY A 150 4.20 -4.47 45.82
N SER A 151 3.56 -5.62 45.55
CA SER A 151 4.01 -6.63 44.59
C SER A 151 3.26 -6.50 43.24
N ASP A 152 2.78 -5.33 42.93
CA ASP A 152 1.84 -5.13 41.85
C ASP A 152 2.55 -4.85 40.52
N HIS A 153 1.95 -5.36 39.45
CA HIS A 153 2.37 -5.09 38.08
C HIS A 153 1.97 -3.66 37.70
N GLN A 154 2.87 -2.96 37.01
CA GLN A 154 2.54 -1.71 36.32
C GLN A 154 2.39 -1.95 34.85
N TYR A 155 1.18 -1.75 34.36
CA TYR A 155 0.84 -1.93 32.98
C TYR A 155 0.75 -0.59 32.26
N THR A 156 1.37 -0.50 31.09
CA THR A 156 1.16 0.63 30.18
C THR A 156 0.33 0.15 29.00
N TYR A 157 -0.77 0.83 28.77
CA TYR A 157 -1.67 0.55 27.65
C TYR A 157 -1.73 1.75 26.71
N ILE A 158 -1.87 1.46 25.41
CA ILE A 158 -2.15 2.47 24.40
C ILE A 158 -3.47 2.21 23.69
N LYS A 159 -4.02 3.24 23.10
CA LYS A 159 -5.12 3.20 22.13
C LYS A 159 -4.89 4.17 20.99
N LEU A 160 -5.52 3.89 19.84
CA LEU A 160 -5.63 4.84 18.75
C LEU A 160 -6.89 5.71 18.96
N ALA A 161 -6.72 7.02 18.92
CA ALA A 161 -7.78 7.97 19.12
C ALA A 161 -7.74 9.09 18.08
N ASN A 162 -8.80 9.92 18.04
CA ASN A 162 -8.76 11.21 17.38
C ASN A 162 -8.16 12.27 18.32
N THR A 163 -8.01 13.50 17.84
CA THR A 163 -7.46 14.64 18.60
C THR A 163 -8.21 14.96 19.91
N SER A 164 -9.45 14.50 20.06
CA SER A 164 -10.24 14.65 21.30
C SER A 164 -10.11 13.47 22.25
N GLY A 165 -9.26 12.49 21.96
CA GLY A 165 -9.07 11.28 22.75
C GLY A 165 -10.19 10.25 22.62
N THR A 166 -11.11 10.43 21.67
CA THR A 166 -12.16 9.44 21.38
C THR A 166 -11.56 8.27 20.63
N LEU A 167 -11.79 7.05 21.15
CA LEU A 167 -11.36 5.81 20.48
C LEU A 167 -11.89 5.74 19.06
N ILE A 168 -11.02 5.39 18.11
CA ILE A 168 -11.44 5.15 16.73
C ILE A 168 -12.31 3.89 16.70
N VAL A 169 -13.51 4.01 16.15
CA VAL A 169 -14.49 2.91 16.09
C VAL A 169 -13.88 1.69 15.40
N GLY A 170 -14.11 0.52 15.98
CA GLY A 170 -13.60 -0.75 15.44
C GLY A 170 -12.11 -1.02 15.67
N THR A 171 -11.40 -0.10 16.34
CA THR A 171 -10.04 -0.39 16.82
C THR A 171 -10.08 -0.95 18.24
N THR A 172 -9.01 -1.67 18.61
CA THR A 172 -8.86 -2.21 19.95
C THR A 172 -8.22 -1.17 20.86
N ASP A 173 -8.77 -1.00 22.06
CA ASP A 173 -8.11 -0.27 23.15
C ASP A 173 -7.33 -1.24 24.06
N ASN A 174 -6.65 -0.69 25.06
CA ASN A 174 -5.84 -1.46 26.01
C ASN A 174 -4.77 -2.35 25.35
N ILE A 175 -4.09 -1.85 24.33
CA ILE A 175 -2.93 -2.53 23.78
C ILE A 175 -1.80 -2.41 24.79
N LEU A 176 -1.38 -3.54 25.34
CA LEU A 176 -0.30 -3.60 26.34
C LEU A 176 1.05 -3.32 25.65
N VAL A 177 1.74 -2.29 26.08
CA VAL A 177 3.04 -1.87 25.55
C VAL A 177 4.15 -1.83 26.61
N GLY A 178 3.83 -2.09 27.86
CA GLY A 178 4.78 -2.21 28.96
C GLY A 178 4.15 -2.92 30.15
N ASP A 179 4.92 -3.83 30.74
CA ASP A 179 4.55 -4.56 31.95
C ASP A 179 5.79 -4.69 32.84
N ILE A 180 5.75 -4.02 33.97
CA ILE A 180 6.79 -4.16 35.01
C ILE A 180 6.18 -4.82 36.22
N LYS A 181 6.80 -5.90 36.66
CA LYS A 181 6.57 -6.48 37.95
C LYS A 181 7.62 -5.96 38.94
N ASP A 182 7.15 -5.25 39.94
CA ASP A 182 8.05 -4.78 41.00
C ASP A 182 8.70 -5.97 41.73
N ALA A 183 10.02 -6.08 41.64
CA ALA A 183 10.75 -7.08 42.41
C ALA A 183 10.81 -6.59 43.85
N VAL A 184 10.14 -7.30 44.73
CA VAL A 184 10.18 -7.08 46.16
C VAL A 184 11.62 -7.01 46.66
N GLY A 185 12.11 -5.81 46.93
CA GLY A 185 13.45 -5.58 47.45
C GLY A 185 13.55 -4.18 48.01
N SER A 186 13.66 -4.10 49.34
CA SER A 186 13.86 -2.86 50.07
C SER A 186 15.08 -2.10 49.54
N GLY A 187 14.89 -0.91 48.99
CA GLY A 187 15.97 0.05 48.77
C GLY A 187 16.19 0.58 47.34
N LEU A 188 15.41 0.19 46.35
CA LEU A 188 15.51 0.78 45.03
C LEU A 188 14.49 1.91 44.90
N THR A 189 14.97 3.11 44.62
CA THR A 189 14.13 4.32 44.58
C THR A 189 13.46 4.55 43.25
N THR A 190 13.93 3.95 42.16
CA THR A 190 13.33 3.98 40.79
C THR A 190 13.95 2.88 39.94
N ASN A 191 13.12 2.08 39.31
CA ASN A 191 13.52 1.16 38.25
C ASN A 191 12.96 1.70 36.94
N GLU A 192 13.84 1.91 35.95
CA GLU A 192 13.47 2.26 34.59
C GLU A 192 13.67 1.05 33.69
N TYR A 193 12.67 0.71 32.91
CA TYR A 193 12.72 -0.38 31.96
C TYR A 193 12.24 0.10 30.59
N GLY A 194 13.09 -0.07 29.57
CA GLY A 194 12.75 0.22 28.20
C GLY A 194 12.02 -0.95 27.56
N PHE A 195 10.87 -0.70 26.95
CA PHE A 195 10.08 -1.66 26.20
C PHE A 195 9.93 -1.21 24.75
N GLY A 196 10.38 -2.07 23.83
CA GLY A 196 10.00 -1.93 22.43
C GLY A 196 8.58 -2.43 22.22
N PHE A 197 7.78 -1.69 21.47
CA PHE A 197 6.43 -2.11 21.09
C PHE A 197 6.15 -1.81 19.62
N SER A 198 5.20 -2.55 19.06
CA SER A 198 4.72 -2.36 17.68
C SER A 198 3.27 -2.80 17.58
N HIS A 199 2.42 -1.99 16.98
CA HIS A 199 1.02 -2.33 16.77
C HIS A 199 0.46 -1.69 15.51
N THR A 200 -0.52 -2.36 14.89
CA THR A 200 -1.22 -1.86 13.71
C THR A 200 -2.73 -1.97 13.89
N TRP A 201 -3.43 -0.87 13.67
CA TRP A 201 -4.90 -0.83 13.64
C TRP A 201 -5.39 -0.75 12.20
N LYS A 202 -6.48 -1.47 11.91
CA LYS A 202 -7.23 -1.36 10.66
C LYS A 202 -8.40 -0.42 10.85
N VAL A 203 -8.46 0.66 10.07
CA VAL A 203 -9.53 1.67 10.10
C VAL A 203 -10.24 1.64 8.75
N THR A 204 -11.37 0.96 8.68
CA THR A 204 -12.20 0.89 7.46
C THR A 204 -12.88 2.23 7.18
N SER A 205 -13.37 2.43 5.97
CA SER A 205 -14.07 3.66 5.58
C SER A 205 -15.26 4.00 6.50
N GLY A 206 -15.98 2.98 6.99
CA GLY A 206 -17.11 3.16 7.92
C GLY A 206 -16.72 3.49 9.37
N ASN A 207 -15.44 3.31 9.72
CA ASN A 207 -14.92 3.49 11.08
C ASN A 207 -13.96 4.68 11.20
N ARG A 208 -13.77 5.45 10.13
CA ARG A 208 -12.93 6.64 10.18
C ARG A 208 -13.51 7.67 11.15
N PRO A 209 -12.68 8.42 11.88
CA PRO A 209 -13.15 9.54 12.65
C PRO A 209 -13.76 10.62 11.75
N THR A 210 -14.42 11.60 12.34
CA THR A 210 -14.77 12.82 11.61
C THR A 210 -13.48 13.45 11.08
N PRO A 211 -13.38 13.77 9.78
CA PRO A 211 -12.19 14.39 9.25
C PRO A 211 -11.98 15.78 9.82
N ASP A 212 -10.74 16.17 10.04
CA ASP A 212 -10.38 17.52 10.49
C ASP A 212 -10.68 18.55 9.40
N SER A 213 -10.46 18.17 8.13
CA SER A 213 -10.75 18.99 6.95
C SER A 213 -10.87 18.10 5.71
N GLY A 214 -11.98 18.16 4.99
CA GLY A 214 -12.18 17.40 3.75
C GLY A 214 -12.01 15.88 3.97
N THR A 215 -10.89 15.30 3.51
CA THR A 215 -10.53 13.91 3.71
C THR A 215 -9.28 13.75 4.58
N THR A 216 -8.94 14.75 5.36
CA THR A 216 -7.76 14.74 6.25
C THR A 216 -8.17 14.29 7.64
N TYR A 217 -7.43 13.33 8.18
CA TYR A 217 -7.66 12.71 9.49
C TYR A 217 -6.39 12.81 10.31
N THR A 218 -6.52 13.15 11.59
CA THR A 218 -5.43 13.06 12.56
C THR A 218 -5.69 11.88 13.50
N PHE A 219 -4.64 11.07 13.68
CA PHE A 219 -4.63 9.93 14.56
C PHE A 219 -3.60 10.16 15.67
N ASP A 220 -4.06 10.06 16.91
CA ASP A 220 -3.25 10.28 18.10
C ASP A 220 -3.11 8.98 18.90
N ILE A 221 -1.95 8.81 19.52
CA ILE A 221 -1.71 7.73 20.48
C ILE A 221 -2.00 8.28 21.88
N TRP A 222 -2.92 7.63 22.56
CA TRP A 222 -3.28 7.91 23.94
C TRP A 222 -2.84 6.75 24.83
N SER A 223 -2.36 7.05 26.02
CA SER A 223 -1.81 6.08 26.98
C SER A 223 -2.47 6.20 28.34
N LYS A 224 -2.52 5.07 29.07
CA LYS A 224 -2.90 5.02 30.48
C LYS A 224 -2.07 4.00 31.25
N GLN A 225 -2.00 4.21 32.57
CA GLN A 225 -1.42 3.27 33.55
C GLN A 225 -2.40 3.03 34.67
N PRO A 226 -3.21 1.96 34.64
CA PRO A 226 -4.29 1.71 35.62
C PRO A 226 -3.84 1.50 37.06
N THR A 227 -2.55 1.20 37.30
CA THR A 227 -1.99 0.88 38.62
C THR A 227 -0.94 1.92 39.06
N ALA A 228 -1.13 3.17 38.70
CA ALA A 228 -0.15 4.23 38.88
C ALA A 228 0.00 4.74 40.33
N ALA A 229 0.30 3.89 41.28
CA ALA A 229 0.72 4.33 42.63
C ALA A 229 2.18 4.75 42.63
N GLY A 230 2.50 5.86 41.97
CA GLY A 230 3.84 6.47 42.00
C GLY A 230 4.75 6.18 40.79
N GLY A 231 4.34 5.36 39.84
CA GLY A 231 5.06 5.10 38.57
C GLY A 231 4.68 6.06 37.44
N GLY A 232 5.27 5.87 36.30
CA GLY A 232 4.99 6.63 35.07
C GLY A 232 5.50 5.93 33.82
N THR A 233 5.13 6.44 32.69
CA THR A 233 5.72 6.02 31.40
C THR A 233 6.16 7.22 30.61
N THR A 234 7.25 7.09 29.91
CA THR A 234 7.75 8.08 28.96
C THR A 234 7.88 7.38 27.61
N PHE A 235 7.21 7.89 26.60
CA PHE A 235 7.45 7.45 25.23
C PHE A 235 8.71 8.15 24.73
N VAL A 236 9.76 7.38 24.40
CA VAL A 236 11.10 7.92 24.13
C VAL A 236 11.27 8.31 22.69
N SER A 237 10.99 7.36 21.80
CA SER A 237 11.11 7.56 20.37
C SER A 237 10.30 6.50 19.63
N GLY A 238 9.84 6.83 18.43
CA GLY A 238 9.15 5.88 17.59
C GLY A 238 8.77 6.45 16.24
N THR A 239 8.03 5.67 15.51
CA THR A 239 7.44 6.10 14.25
C THR A 239 5.96 5.81 14.25
N MET A 240 5.20 6.69 13.62
CA MET A 240 3.83 6.44 13.21
C MET A 240 3.75 6.39 11.69
N MET A 241 2.95 5.48 11.17
CA MET A 241 2.78 5.30 9.74
C MET A 241 1.33 5.02 9.40
N VAL A 242 0.85 5.63 8.33
CA VAL A 242 -0.46 5.31 7.76
C VAL A 242 -0.27 4.77 6.36
N TRP A 243 -0.78 3.57 6.11
CA TRP A 243 -0.92 3.02 4.77
C TRP A 243 -2.38 3.12 4.34
N GLU A 244 -2.62 3.81 3.24
CA GLU A 244 -3.92 3.84 2.60
C GLU A 244 -3.97 2.77 1.52
N VAL A 245 -4.95 1.88 1.62
CA VAL A 245 -5.11 0.72 0.76
C VAL A 245 -6.53 0.71 0.18
N GLU A 246 -6.64 0.55 -1.11
CA GLU A 246 -7.90 0.24 -1.80
C GLU A 246 -8.10 -1.27 -1.75
N GLU A 247 -9.18 -1.72 -1.10
CA GLU A 247 -9.55 -3.13 -0.97
C GLU A 247 -10.63 -3.54 -1.98
#